data_34bbfec6b8ad3f7c87ae5cd1d14767ee
#
_entry.id   34bbfec6b8ad3f7c87ae5cd1d14767ee
#
_cell.length_a   1.000
_cell.length_b   1.000
_cell.length_c   1.000
_cell.angle_alpha   90.00
_cell.angle_beta   90.00
_cell.angle_gamma   90.00
#
_symmetry.space_group_name_H-M   'P 1'
#
loop_
_entity.id
_entity.type
_entity.pdbx_description
1 polymer ?
#
loop_
_entity_poly.entity_id
_entity_poly.type
_entity_poly.pdbx_seq_one_letter_code
_entity_poly.pdbx_strand_id
1 'polypeptide(L)'
;SISNKDLKERMIINNVLKEVKKLHYDPDKSYLNKDSVYFAHYSTAFQLFQKNILFGVGLKNYRKFCNNSEFNKNIHPAQHGRKCATHPHNFYFEFLSEVGLIGFIIIISFFVYSFYNFFTSKNNFILLSSVILLVNFIPFLPRGSFFTNWNAIILWTVFAFIYSRCIK
;
A
#
# COMPACT_ATOMS: atom_id res chain seq x y z
N SER A 1 0.17 39.10 -33.19
CA SER A 1 0.61 39.16 -31.82
C SER A 1 -0.08 38.06 -31.05
N ILE A 2 0.67 37.10 -30.55
CA ILE A 2 0.14 36.00 -29.72
C ILE A 2 -0.39 36.64 -28.40
N SER A 3 -1.66 36.40 -28.08
CA SER A 3 -2.25 36.90 -26.86
C SER A 3 -1.54 36.36 -25.63
N ASN A 4 -1.37 37.20 -24.60
CA ASN A 4 -0.77 36.81 -23.31
C ASN A 4 -1.55 35.65 -22.64
N LYS A 5 -2.82 35.46 -23.00
CA LYS A 5 -3.67 34.34 -22.58
C LYS A 5 -3.24 33.03 -23.22
N ASP A 6 -2.94 33.04 -24.53
CA ASP A 6 -2.47 31.83 -25.26
C ASP A 6 -1.10 31.37 -24.77
N LEU A 7 -0.25 32.30 -24.36
CA LEU A 7 1.07 31.99 -23.82
C LEU A 7 0.96 31.28 -22.45
N LYS A 8 0.07 31.76 -21.57
CA LYS A 8 -0.20 31.14 -20.27
C LYS A 8 -0.81 29.74 -20.40
N GLU A 9 -1.77 29.57 -21.29
CA GLU A 9 -2.39 28.25 -21.54
C GLU A 9 -1.36 27.25 -22.09
N ARG A 10 -0.51 27.65 -23.03
CA ARG A 10 0.57 26.80 -23.56
C ARG A 10 1.60 26.45 -22.49
N MET A 11 1.94 27.35 -21.58
CA MET A 11 2.85 27.07 -20.47
C MET A 11 2.25 26.07 -19.48
N ILE A 12 0.95 26.21 -19.16
CA ILE A 12 0.24 25.28 -18.28
C ILE A 12 0.18 23.88 -18.93
N ILE A 13 -0.24 23.81 -20.21
CA ILE A 13 -0.31 22.54 -20.96
C ILE A 13 1.07 21.89 -21.05
N ASN A 14 2.12 22.64 -21.35
CA ASN A 14 3.46 22.09 -21.44
C ASN A 14 3.98 21.60 -20.08
N ASN A 15 3.65 22.26 -18.98
CA ASN A 15 4.00 21.80 -17.64
C ASN A 15 3.23 20.53 -17.26
N VAL A 16 1.92 20.49 -17.55
CA VAL A 16 1.11 19.28 -17.34
C VAL A 16 1.64 18.12 -18.20
N LEU A 17 1.96 18.37 -19.47
CA LEU A 17 2.52 17.33 -20.34
C LEU A 17 3.92 16.86 -19.88
N LYS A 18 4.75 17.75 -19.31
CA LYS A 18 6.02 17.35 -18.69
C LYS A 18 5.80 16.46 -17.49
N GLU A 19 4.84 16.80 -16.63
CA GLU A 19 4.53 15.97 -15.46
C GLU A 19 3.88 14.62 -15.87
N VAL A 20 2.99 14.62 -16.87
CA VAL A 20 2.43 13.39 -17.44
C VAL A 20 3.51 12.53 -18.10
N LYS A 21 4.48 13.13 -18.78
CA LYS A 21 5.64 12.39 -19.33
C LYS A 21 6.55 11.82 -18.24
N LYS A 22 6.70 12.48 -17.10
CA LYS A 22 7.40 11.92 -15.92
C LYS A 22 6.64 10.75 -15.31
N LEU A 23 5.30 10.76 -15.42
CA LEU A 23 4.43 9.64 -15.03
C LEU A 23 4.39 8.53 -16.08
N HIS A 24 5.09 8.73 -17.23
CA HIS A 24 5.17 7.71 -18.25
C HIS A 24 5.76 6.44 -17.64
N TYR A 25 5.00 5.35 -17.75
CA TYR A 25 5.39 4.03 -17.27
C TYR A 25 6.76 3.66 -17.87
N ASP A 26 7.77 3.76 -17.05
CA ASP A 26 9.09 3.26 -17.32
C ASP A 26 9.10 1.78 -16.86
N PRO A 27 9.12 0.81 -17.78
CA PRO A 27 9.13 -0.61 -17.40
C PRO A 27 10.33 -0.95 -16.50
N ASP A 28 11.43 -0.20 -16.59
CA ASP A 28 12.61 -0.36 -15.74
C ASP A 28 12.36 0.18 -14.32
N LYS A 29 11.34 1.03 -14.14
CA LYS A 29 10.89 1.54 -12.84
C LYS A 29 9.66 0.83 -12.29
N SER A 30 9.27 -0.30 -12.87
CA SER A 30 8.21 -1.14 -12.30
C SER A 30 8.50 -1.44 -10.83
N TYR A 31 7.49 -1.31 -9.97
CA TYR A 31 7.57 -1.64 -8.55
C TYR A 31 8.02 -3.09 -8.28
N LEU A 32 7.90 -3.95 -9.27
CA LEU A 32 8.32 -5.35 -9.25
C LEU A 32 9.70 -5.59 -9.87
N ASN A 33 10.33 -4.55 -10.46
CA ASN A 33 11.69 -4.67 -10.96
C ASN A 33 12.65 -4.85 -9.76
N LYS A 34 13.60 -5.80 -9.90
CA LYS A 34 14.61 -6.10 -8.87
C LYS A 34 15.46 -4.88 -8.47
N ASP A 35 15.56 -3.88 -9.32
CA ASP A 35 16.29 -2.63 -9.06
C ASP A 35 15.41 -1.56 -8.39
N SER A 36 14.11 -1.82 -8.23
CA SER A 36 13.20 -0.91 -7.56
C SER A 36 13.43 -0.90 -6.04
N VAL A 37 13.36 0.30 -5.45
CA VAL A 37 13.36 0.49 -3.99
C VAL A 37 12.22 -0.28 -3.32
N TYR A 38 11.07 -0.33 -3.97
CA TYR A 38 9.90 -1.06 -3.46
C TYR A 38 10.13 -2.56 -3.45
N PHE A 39 10.81 -3.10 -4.46
CA PHE A 39 11.18 -4.52 -4.46
C PHE A 39 12.08 -4.87 -3.26
N ALA A 40 13.03 -4.00 -2.90
CA ALA A 40 13.85 -4.19 -1.72
C ALA A 40 13.01 -4.25 -0.43
N HIS A 41 12.02 -3.35 -0.29
CA HIS A 41 11.12 -3.35 0.86
C HIS A 41 10.23 -4.59 0.91
N TYR A 42 9.70 -5.04 -0.23
CA TYR A 42 8.87 -6.24 -0.32
C TYR A 42 9.68 -7.50 -0.02
N SER A 43 10.88 -7.59 -0.58
CA SER A 43 11.79 -8.71 -0.32
C SER A 43 12.16 -8.81 1.17
N THR A 44 12.50 -7.69 1.81
CA THR A 44 12.78 -7.64 3.24
C THR A 44 11.57 -8.05 4.08
N ALA A 45 10.40 -7.53 3.77
CA ALA A 45 9.16 -7.89 4.46
C ALA A 45 8.83 -9.37 4.34
N PHE A 46 9.03 -9.94 3.15
CA PHE A 46 8.82 -11.37 2.91
C PHE A 46 9.80 -12.25 3.70
N GLN A 47 11.06 -11.85 3.77
CA GLN A 47 12.06 -12.57 4.58
C GLN A 47 11.71 -12.52 6.09
N LEU A 48 11.24 -11.39 6.59
CA LEU A 48 10.76 -11.25 7.96
C LEU A 48 9.54 -12.15 8.23
N PHE A 49 8.61 -12.23 7.28
CA PHE A 49 7.49 -13.17 7.33
C PHE A 49 7.96 -14.63 7.39
N GLN A 50 8.88 -15.03 6.53
CA GLN A 50 9.41 -16.39 6.51
C GLN A 50 10.04 -16.81 7.86
N LYS A 51 10.63 -15.87 8.59
CA LYS A 51 11.20 -16.13 9.91
C LYS A 51 10.14 -16.35 10.99
N ASN A 52 8.99 -15.68 10.89
CA ASN A 52 7.92 -15.73 11.87
C ASN A 52 6.55 -15.85 11.19
N ILE A 53 6.32 -16.99 10.53
CA ILE A 53 5.16 -17.21 9.64
C ILE A 53 3.82 -16.98 10.35
N LEU A 54 3.65 -17.48 11.58
CA LEU A 54 2.35 -17.46 12.24
C LEU A 54 1.97 -16.10 12.79
N PHE A 55 2.89 -15.41 13.49
CA PHE A 55 2.60 -14.19 14.24
C PHE A 55 3.33 -12.94 13.72
N GLY A 56 4.23 -13.09 12.74
CA GLY A 56 5.07 -11.99 12.26
C GLY A 56 6.09 -11.52 13.29
N VAL A 57 6.71 -10.38 13.04
CA VAL A 57 7.72 -9.78 13.93
C VAL A 57 7.11 -8.81 14.95
N GLY A 58 5.79 -8.63 14.94
CA GLY A 58 5.05 -7.69 15.78
C GLY A 58 4.81 -6.34 15.10
N LEU A 59 3.73 -5.67 15.54
CA LEU A 59 3.30 -4.39 14.98
C LEU A 59 4.39 -3.33 15.06
N LYS A 60 4.58 -2.60 13.95
CA LYS A 60 5.57 -1.52 13.80
C LYS A 60 7.02 -1.95 14.03
N ASN A 61 7.30 -3.24 14.02
CA ASN A 61 8.65 -3.76 14.20
C ASN A 61 9.42 -3.96 12.89
N TYR A 62 8.76 -3.87 11.72
CA TYR A 62 9.45 -3.91 10.43
C TYR A 62 10.68 -3.00 10.42
N ARG A 63 10.54 -1.73 10.83
CA ARG A 63 11.61 -0.74 10.90
C ARG A 63 12.79 -1.12 11.80
N LYS A 64 12.60 -2.00 12.79
CA LYS A 64 13.67 -2.44 13.68
C LYS A 64 14.50 -3.56 13.05
N PHE A 65 13.83 -4.43 12.28
CA PHE A 65 14.45 -5.61 11.70
C PHE A 65 14.96 -5.41 10.27
N CYS A 66 14.45 -4.44 9.52
CA CYS A 66 14.82 -4.24 8.12
C CYS A 66 16.30 -3.89 7.91
N ASN A 67 17.01 -3.36 8.92
CA ASN A 67 18.45 -3.07 8.86
C ASN A 67 19.32 -4.28 9.22
N ASN A 68 18.77 -5.37 9.70
CA ASN A 68 19.56 -6.53 10.07
C ASN A 68 20.15 -7.19 8.82
N SER A 69 21.46 -7.41 8.81
CA SER A 69 22.20 -8.02 7.70
C SER A 69 21.72 -9.44 7.35
N GLU A 70 21.11 -10.15 8.30
CA GLU A 70 20.54 -11.47 8.09
C GLU A 70 19.43 -11.47 7.00
N PHE A 71 18.65 -10.39 6.89
CA PHE A 71 17.53 -10.24 5.94
C PHE A 71 17.92 -9.60 4.60
N ASN A 72 19.21 -9.36 4.38
CA ASN A 72 19.71 -8.59 3.26
C ASN A 72 20.50 -9.39 2.23
N LYS A 73 20.60 -10.70 2.40
CA LYS A 73 21.47 -11.57 1.59
C LYS A 73 21.13 -11.58 0.09
N ASN A 74 19.88 -11.30 -0.27
CA ASN A 74 19.39 -11.40 -1.65
C ASN A 74 19.02 -10.05 -2.28
N ILE A 75 19.44 -8.94 -1.67
CA ILE A 75 19.14 -7.61 -2.18
C ILE A 75 20.27 -7.13 -3.07
N HIS A 76 19.93 -6.61 -4.26
CA HIS A 76 20.91 -6.09 -5.20
C HIS A 76 21.81 -5.03 -4.55
N PRO A 77 23.15 -5.03 -4.79
CA PRO A 77 24.09 -4.10 -4.16
C PRO A 77 23.70 -2.63 -4.26
N ALA A 78 23.10 -2.21 -5.39
CA ALA A 78 22.63 -0.83 -5.60
C ALA A 78 21.51 -0.42 -4.61
N GLN A 79 20.89 -1.36 -3.90
CA GLN A 79 19.76 -1.14 -3.00
C GLN A 79 20.16 -1.20 -1.51
N HIS A 80 21.43 -1.52 -1.18
CA HIS A 80 21.86 -1.70 0.21
C HIS A 80 21.54 -0.51 1.13
N GLY A 81 21.57 0.73 0.63
CA GLY A 81 21.18 1.90 1.40
C GLY A 81 19.67 2.20 1.45
N ARG A 82 18.85 1.49 0.65
CA ARG A 82 17.42 1.82 0.45
C ARG A 82 16.45 0.72 0.93
N LYS A 83 16.94 -0.31 1.55
CA LYS A 83 16.21 -1.52 1.97
C LYS A 83 15.36 -1.35 3.23
N CYS A 84 15.63 -0.32 4.01
CA CYS A 84 14.95 -0.07 5.26
C CYS A 84 14.14 1.22 5.19
N ALA A 85 12.87 1.09 5.55
CA ALA A 85 11.93 2.18 5.73
C ALA A 85 11.14 1.95 7.03
N THR A 86 10.24 2.83 7.34
CA THR A 86 9.35 2.67 8.51
C THR A 86 8.32 1.54 8.33
N HIS A 87 8.04 1.18 7.07
CA HIS A 87 7.08 0.15 6.68
C HIS A 87 7.38 -0.29 5.22
N PRO A 88 6.86 -1.43 4.74
CA PRO A 88 7.20 -1.97 3.42
C PRO A 88 6.48 -1.30 2.24
N HIS A 89 5.74 -0.21 2.44
CA HIS A 89 4.95 0.51 1.42
C HIS A 89 3.88 -0.32 0.69
N ASN A 90 3.48 -1.45 1.27
CA ASN A 90 2.40 -2.28 0.77
C ASN A 90 1.74 -2.99 1.95
N PHE A 91 0.40 -2.89 2.06
CA PHE A 91 -0.35 -3.44 3.18
C PHE A 91 -0.23 -4.96 3.32
N TYR A 92 -0.21 -5.69 2.20
CA TYR A 92 -0.12 -7.16 2.24
C TYR A 92 1.22 -7.62 2.81
N PHE A 93 2.31 -6.99 2.38
CA PHE A 93 3.64 -7.29 2.92
C PHE A 93 3.79 -6.80 4.36
N GLU A 94 3.14 -5.68 4.73
CA GLU A 94 3.11 -5.19 6.10
C GLU A 94 2.39 -6.17 7.02
N PHE A 95 1.19 -6.65 6.62
CA PHE A 95 0.46 -7.63 7.41
C PHE A 95 1.22 -8.93 7.56
N LEU A 96 1.73 -9.50 6.47
CA LEU A 96 2.49 -10.75 6.54
C LEU A 96 3.72 -10.62 7.43
N SER A 97 4.50 -9.55 7.30
CA SER A 97 5.72 -9.38 8.08
C SER A 97 5.45 -9.03 9.54
N GLU A 98 4.46 -8.20 9.85
CA GLU A 98 4.25 -7.68 11.20
C GLU A 98 3.25 -8.50 12.03
N VAL A 99 2.16 -9.00 11.44
CA VAL A 99 1.14 -9.79 12.16
C VAL A 99 1.06 -11.25 11.74
N GLY A 100 1.88 -11.65 10.76
CA GLY A 100 1.97 -13.02 10.30
C GLY A 100 0.73 -13.53 9.59
N LEU A 101 0.68 -14.83 9.35
CA LEU A 101 -0.40 -15.48 8.62
C LEU A 101 -1.74 -15.40 9.35
N ILE A 102 -1.74 -15.54 10.67
CA ILE A 102 -2.97 -15.49 11.48
C ILE A 102 -3.58 -14.10 11.40
N GLY A 103 -2.80 -13.06 11.67
CA GLY A 103 -3.29 -11.68 11.58
C GLY A 103 -3.67 -11.29 10.17
N PHE A 104 -2.93 -11.76 9.16
CA PHE A 104 -3.26 -11.56 7.76
C PHE A 104 -4.63 -12.14 7.40
N ILE A 105 -4.92 -13.40 7.77
CA ILE A 105 -6.22 -14.04 7.51
C ILE A 105 -7.36 -13.26 8.18
N ILE A 106 -7.18 -12.86 9.44
CA ILE A 106 -8.19 -12.08 10.16
C ILE A 106 -8.47 -10.77 9.42
N ILE A 107 -7.44 -10.00 9.08
CA ILE A 107 -7.61 -8.71 8.39
C ILE A 107 -8.26 -8.92 7.01
N ILE A 108 -7.77 -9.88 6.23
CA ILE A 108 -8.34 -10.17 4.91
C ILE A 108 -9.79 -10.62 4.98
N SER A 109 -10.20 -11.36 6.03
CA SER A 109 -11.61 -11.74 6.19
C SER A 109 -12.55 -10.54 6.30
N PHE A 110 -12.12 -9.44 6.95
CA PHE A 110 -12.87 -8.18 6.98
C PHE A 110 -13.02 -7.56 5.58
N PHE A 111 -11.98 -7.65 4.73
CA PHE A 111 -12.07 -7.15 3.36
C PHE A 111 -12.98 -8.00 2.50
N VAL A 112 -12.88 -9.32 2.60
CA VAL A 112 -13.75 -10.25 1.88
C VAL A 112 -15.21 -9.99 2.26
N TYR A 113 -15.48 -9.79 3.55
CA TYR A 113 -16.83 -9.43 4.02
C TYR A 113 -17.29 -8.07 3.47
N SER A 114 -16.44 -7.06 3.47
CA SER A 114 -16.76 -5.74 2.91
C SER A 114 -16.99 -5.81 1.40
N PHE A 115 -16.21 -6.63 0.69
CA PHE A 115 -16.39 -6.89 -0.72
C PHE A 115 -17.71 -7.59 -1.01
N TYR A 116 -18.08 -8.59 -0.23
CA TYR A 116 -19.38 -9.25 -0.32
C TYR A 116 -20.54 -8.25 -0.16
N ASN A 117 -20.47 -7.37 0.84
CA ASN A 117 -21.49 -6.34 1.08
C ASN A 117 -21.57 -5.31 -0.05
N PHE A 118 -20.48 -5.02 -0.75
CA PHE A 118 -20.49 -4.16 -1.94
C PHE A 118 -21.43 -4.69 -3.03
N PHE A 119 -21.43 -6.01 -3.25
CA PHE A 119 -22.28 -6.61 -4.29
C PHE A 119 -23.70 -6.91 -3.84
N THR A 120 -23.93 -7.11 -2.55
CA THR A 120 -25.24 -7.58 -2.04
C THR A 120 -26.08 -6.47 -1.43
N SER A 121 -25.46 -5.39 -0.96
CA SER A 121 -26.18 -4.31 -0.29
C SER A 121 -26.82 -3.34 -1.28
N LYS A 122 -28.08 -2.99 -1.04
CA LYS A 122 -28.79 -1.91 -1.72
C LYS A 122 -28.61 -0.54 -1.01
N ASN A 123 -27.86 -0.50 0.09
CA ASN A 123 -27.66 0.71 0.87
C ASN A 123 -26.46 1.48 0.29
N ASN A 124 -26.71 2.68 -0.25
CA ASN A 124 -25.68 3.55 -0.85
C ASN A 124 -24.54 3.87 0.11
N PHE A 125 -24.78 3.91 1.40
CA PHE A 125 -23.77 4.19 2.40
C PHE A 125 -22.79 3.02 2.56
N ILE A 126 -23.29 1.80 2.59
CA ILE A 126 -22.47 0.58 2.62
C ILE A 126 -21.68 0.47 1.32
N LEU A 127 -22.31 0.73 0.19
CA LEU A 127 -21.69 0.72 -1.12
C LEU A 127 -20.50 1.69 -1.18
N LEU A 128 -20.70 2.96 -0.79
CA LEU A 128 -19.65 3.98 -0.76
C LEU A 128 -18.49 3.58 0.18
N SER A 129 -18.82 3.11 1.38
CA SER A 129 -17.83 2.67 2.36
C SER A 129 -17.00 1.49 1.84
N SER A 130 -17.64 0.53 1.17
CA SER A 130 -16.95 -0.61 0.55
C SER A 130 -16.03 -0.18 -0.59
N VAL A 131 -16.43 0.79 -1.42
CA VAL A 131 -15.58 1.37 -2.48
C VAL A 131 -14.32 2.00 -1.88
N ILE A 132 -14.45 2.78 -0.79
CA ILE A 132 -13.31 3.39 -0.11
C ILE A 132 -12.30 2.32 0.33
N LEU A 133 -12.79 1.22 0.91
CA LEU A 133 -11.92 0.11 1.30
C LEU A 133 -11.25 -0.54 0.09
N LEU A 134 -12.02 -0.89 -0.94
CA LEU A 134 -11.50 -1.55 -2.14
C LEU A 134 -10.40 -0.73 -2.82
N VAL A 135 -10.58 0.58 -2.96
CA VAL A 135 -9.57 1.47 -3.54
C VAL A 135 -8.29 1.49 -2.68
N ASN A 136 -8.42 1.42 -1.35
CA ASN A 136 -7.26 1.38 -0.46
C ASN A 136 -6.52 0.05 -0.50
N PHE A 137 -7.17 -1.04 -0.91
CA PHE A 137 -6.59 -2.38 -0.97
C PHE A 137 -6.25 -2.87 -2.38
N ILE A 138 -6.14 -1.97 -3.35
CA ILE A 138 -5.60 -2.33 -4.67
C ILE A 138 -4.18 -2.88 -4.46
N PRO A 139 -3.92 -4.15 -4.83
CA PRO A 139 -2.59 -4.75 -4.69
C PRO A 139 -1.58 -4.01 -5.58
N PHE A 140 -0.30 -4.08 -5.18
CA PHE A 140 0.85 -3.52 -5.90
C PHE A 140 0.96 -1.98 -5.93
N LEU A 141 0.00 -1.22 -5.42
CA LEU A 141 0.16 0.21 -5.26
C LEU A 141 0.97 0.50 -3.98
N PRO A 142 2.05 1.29 -4.08
CA PRO A 142 2.75 1.77 -2.91
C PRO A 142 1.82 2.61 -2.04
N ARG A 143 1.75 2.27 -0.75
CA ARG A 143 0.88 2.92 0.23
C ARG A 143 1.64 3.25 1.50
N GLY A 144 1.10 4.19 2.27
CA GLY A 144 1.53 4.40 3.65
C GLY A 144 1.23 3.18 4.52
N SER A 145 1.79 3.12 5.73
CA SER A 145 1.52 2.01 6.65
C SER A 145 0.05 1.98 7.07
N PHE A 146 -0.53 0.77 7.10
CA PHE A 146 -1.86 0.53 7.63
C PHE A 146 -1.96 0.87 9.12
N PHE A 147 -0.92 0.59 9.88
CA PHE A 147 -0.86 0.78 11.32
C PHE A 147 -0.45 2.20 11.74
N THR A 148 -0.37 3.16 10.82
CA THR A 148 -0.25 4.58 11.18
C THR A 148 -1.59 5.12 11.67
N ASN A 149 -1.55 6.04 12.63
CA ASN A 149 -2.76 6.57 13.27
C ASN A 149 -3.78 7.12 12.25
N TRP A 150 -3.34 7.87 11.25
CA TRP A 150 -4.21 8.46 10.23
C TRP A 150 -4.88 7.40 9.36
N ASN A 151 -4.13 6.48 8.79
CA ASN A 151 -4.70 5.41 7.97
C ASN A 151 -5.58 4.49 8.80
N ALA A 152 -5.16 4.15 10.01
CA ALA A 152 -5.94 3.31 10.91
C ALA A 152 -7.28 3.95 11.25
N ILE A 153 -7.32 5.24 11.63
CA ILE A 153 -8.58 5.94 11.96
C ILE A 153 -9.54 5.88 10.77
N ILE A 154 -9.09 6.24 9.57
CA ILE A 154 -9.95 6.26 8.38
C ILE A 154 -10.48 4.86 8.08
N LEU A 155 -9.60 3.87 8.01
CA LEU A 155 -9.98 2.51 7.62
C LEU A 155 -10.87 1.84 8.66
N TRP A 156 -10.54 1.94 9.96
CA TRP A 156 -11.37 1.36 11.02
C TRP A 156 -12.73 2.06 11.17
N THR A 157 -12.81 3.38 10.92
CA THR A 157 -14.08 4.09 10.87
C THR A 157 -14.96 3.57 9.74
N VAL A 158 -14.39 3.39 8.54
CA VAL A 158 -15.13 2.84 7.39
C VAL A 158 -15.59 1.40 7.67
N PHE A 159 -14.75 0.55 8.25
CA PHE A 159 -15.16 -0.78 8.70
C PHE A 159 -16.32 -0.72 9.72
N ALA A 160 -16.22 0.12 10.73
CA ALA A 160 -17.26 0.27 11.74
C ALA A 160 -18.62 0.65 11.11
N PHE A 161 -18.62 1.53 10.12
CA PHE A 161 -19.82 1.91 9.39
C PHE A 161 -20.44 0.73 8.63
N ILE A 162 -19.63 -0.08 7.92
CA ILE A 162 -20.12 -1.27 7.22
C ILE A 162 -20.75 -2.23 8.23
N TYR A 163 -20.03 -2.56 9.30
CA TYR A 163 -20.50 -3.51 10.31
C TYR A 163 -21.75 -3.02 11.06
N SER A 164 -21.81 -1.75 11.46
CA SER A 164 -22.94 -1.21 12.21
C SER A 164 -24.28 -1.27 11.46
N ARG A 165 -24.22 -1.29 10.12
CA ARG A 165 -25.42 -1.35 9.28
C ARG A 165 -25.79 -2.77 8.84
N CYS A 166 -24.91 -3.72 9.02
CA CYS A 166 -25.16 -5.13 8.71
C CYS A 166 -25.79 -5.90 9.88
N ILE A 167 -25.71 -5.36 11.10
CA ILE A 167 -26.28 -6.00 12.33
C ILE A 167 -27.77 -5.67 12.51
N LYS A 168 -28.38 -4.88 11.64
CA LYS A 168 -29.82 -4.64 11.57
C LYS A 168 -30.44 -5.47 10.48
#